data_e3aaa24bfd3b9ebaf460268230c86ba7
#
_entry.id   e3aaa24bfd3b9ebaf460268230c86ba7
#
_cell.length_a   1.000
_cell.length_b   1.000
_cell.length_c   1.000
_cell.angle_alpha   90.00
_cell.angle_beta   90.00
_cell.angle_gamma   90.00
#
_symmetry.space_group_name_H-M   'P 1'
#
loop_
_entity.id
_entity.type
_entity.pdbx_description
1 polymer ?
#
loop_
_entity_poly.entity_id
_entity_poly.type
_entity_poly.pdbx_seq_one_letter_code
_entity_poly.pdbx_strand_id
1 'polypeptide(L)'
;MKAIVTVVGKDQVGIIAGVCNTLAAGRINVLDISQTIMEGYFTMMMVVDLTECQAPFDALRADLKAYGESRGLSIRIQREDIFDAMHKL
;
A
#
# COMPACT_ATOMS: atom_id res chain seq x y z
N MET A 1 -9.16 6.38 10.57
CA MET A 1 -9.45 6.31 9.12
C MET A 1 -8.72 5.11 8.52
N LYS A 2 -9.39 4.38 7.67
CA LYS A 2 -8.79 3.22 6.99
C LYS A 2 -8.52 3.54 5.53
N ALA A 3 -7.54 2.85 4.98
CA ALA A 3 -7.17 2.97 3.57
C ALA A 3 -6.78 1.62 3.00
N ILE A 4 -6.79 1.53 1.67
CA ILE A 4 -6.37 0.34 0.94
C ILE A 4 -5.08 0.69 0.21
N VAL A 5 -4.05 -0.11 0.45
CA VAL A 5 -2.77 0.00 -0.26
C VAL A 5 -2.68 -1.14 -1.26
N THR A 6 -2.45 -0.81 -2.54
CA THR A 6 -2.31 -1.80 -3.60
C THR A 6 -0.91 -1.72 -4.18
N VAL A 7 -0.22 -2.85 -4.25
CA VAL A 7 1.13 -2.97 -4.78
C VAL A 7 1.14 -3.94 -5.95
N VAL A 8 1.64 -3.52 -7.10
CA VAL A 8 1.73 -4.36 -8.30
C VAL A 8 3.10 -4.19 -8.93
N GLY A 9 3.73 -5.29 -9.33
CA GLY A 9 5.00 -5.25 -10.02
C GLY A 9 5.60 -6.63 -10.18
N LYS A 10 6.81 -6.69 -10.71
CA LYS A 10 7.53 -7.96 -10.81
C LYS A 10 7.93 -8.43 -9.42
N ASP A 11 7.80 -9.73 -9.18
CA ASP A 11 8.20 -10.32 -7.91
C ASP A 11 9.69 -10.13 -7.68
N GLN A 12 10.05 -9.74 -6.48
CA GLN A 12 11.43 -9.51 -6.07
C GLN A 12 11.56 -9.64 -4.56
N VAL A 13 12.80 -9.86 -4.11
CA VAL A 13 13.07 -9.99 -2.68
C VAL A 13 12.81 -8.65 -1.98
N GLY A 14 12.11 -8.73 -0.85
CA GLY A 14 11.95 -7.58 0.04
C GLY A 14 10.77 -6.67 -0.23
N ILE A 15 9.87 -7.01 -1.14
CA ILE A 15 8.70 -6.16 -1.43
C ILE A 15 7.88 -5.92 -0.17
N ILE A 16 7.47 -7.00 0.49
CA ILE A 16 6.60 -6.89 1.67
C ILE A 16 7.30 -6.12 2.77
N ALA A 17 8.56 -6.47 3.04
CA ALA A 17 9.34 -5.81 4.09
C ALA A 17 9.50 -4.31 3.82
N GLY A 18 9.81 -3.93 2.58
CA GLY A 18 10.03 -2.53 2.22
C GLY A 18 8.75 -1.70 2.32
N VAL A 19 7.64 -2.24 1.82
CA VAL A 19 6.35 -1.55 1.91
C VAL A 19 5.94 -1.42 3.37
N CYS A 20 6.05 -2.50 4.15
CA CYS A 20 5.69 -2.46 5.57
C CYS A 20 6.57 -1.52 6.37
N ASN A 21 7.87 -1.44 6.06
CA ASN A 21 8.76 -0.49 6.73
C ASN A 21 8.36 0.95 6.44
N THR A 22 7.97 1.25 5.21
CA THR A 22 7.50 2.59 4.83
C THR A 22 6.23 2.95 5.61
N LEU A 23 5.31 2.00 5.72
CA LEU A 23 4.07 2.20 6.49
C LEU A 23 4.38 2.37 7.98
N ALA A 24 5.25 1.54 8.54
CA ALA A 24 5.60 1.61 9.95
C ALA A 24 6.26 2.95 10.31
N ALA A 25 7.09 3.49 9.42
CA ALA A 25 7.72 4.79 9.63
C ALA A 25 6.68 5.91 9.74
N GLY A 26 5.53 5.76 9.07
CA GLY A 26 4.41 6.69 9.18
C GLY A 26 3.42 6.37 10.31
N ARG A 27 3.74 5.39 11.17
CA ARG A 27 2.87 4.93 12.27
C ARG A 27 1.53 4.40 11.77
N ILE A 28 1.58 3.64 10.70
CA ILE A 28 0.42 3.05 10.05
C ILE A 28 0.36 1.58 10.41
N ASN A 29 -0.78 1.14 10.89
CA ASN A 29 -0.99 -0.26 11.27
C ASN A 29 -1.63 -1.03 10.13
N VAL A 30 -1.07 -2.20 9.80
CA VAL A 30 -1.62 -3.08 8.79
C VAL A 30 -2.64 -4.00 9.46
N LEU A 31 -3.88 -3.95 8.98
CA LEU A 31 -4.98 -4.73 9.55
C LEU A 31 -5.19 -6.04 8.80
N ASP A 32 -4.92 -6.06 7.50
CA ASP A 32 -5.14 -7.25 6.68
C ASP A 32 -4.26 -7.17 5.44
N ILE A 33 -3.83 -8.33 4.95
CA ILE A 33 -3.00 -8.44 3.75
C ILE A 33 -3.50 -9.61 2.91
N SER A 34 -3.63 -9.37 1.60
CA SER A 34 -3.87 -10.42 0.63
C SER A 34 -2.84 -10.26 -0.48
N GLN A 35 -2.19 -11.36 -0.87
CA GLN A 35 -1.19 -11.30 -1.92
C GLN A 35 -1.32 -12.47 -2.87
N THR A 36 -0.90 -12.27 -4.11
CA THR A 36 -0.89 -13.29 -5.14
C THR A 36 0.35 -13.10 -6.01
N ILE A 37 0.99 -14.21 -6.37
CA ILE A 37 2.09 -14.19 -7.34
C ILE A 37 1.63 -15.02 -8.53
N MET A 38 1.65 -14.42 -9.71
CA MET A 38 1.21 -15.09 -10.92
C MET A 38 2.19 -14.77 -12.04
N GLU A 39 2.82 -15.80 -12.59
CA GLU A 39 3.77 -15.67 -13.70
C GLU A 39 4.85 -14.62 -13.46
N GLY A 40 5.37 -14.58 -12.23
CA GLY A 40 6.43 -13.65 -11.85
C GLY A 40 5.94 -12.25 -11.50
N TYR A 41 4.64 -12.00 -11.53
CA TYR A 41 4.08 -10.73 -11.09
C TYR A 41 3.50 -10.85 -9.70
N PHE A 42 3.79 -9.85 -8.89
CA PHE A 42 3.33 -9.76 -7.50
C PHE A 42 2.19 -8.75 -7.43
N THR A 43 1.13 -9.14 -6.75
CA THR A 43 0.00 -8.25 -6.46
C THR A 43 -0.33 -8.36 -4.99
N MET A 44 -0.42 -7.25 -4.29
CA MET A 44 -0.73 -7.22 -2.87
C MET A 44 -1.72 -6.12 -2.58
N MET A 45 -2.72 -6.45 -1.76
CA MET A 45 -3.67 -5.46 -1.23
C MET A 45 -3.60 -5.52 0.29
N MET A 46 -3.54 -4.35 0.91
CA MET A 46 -3.52 -4.24 2.37
C MET A 46 -4.59 -3.27 2.83
N VAL A 47 -5.27 -3.64 3.90
CA VAL A 47 -6.13 -2.70 4.64
C VAL A 47 -5.29 -2.14 5.77
N VAL A 48 -5.19 -0.84 5.84
CA VAL A 48 -4.35 -0.16 6.83
C VAL A 48 -5.17 0.85 7.64
N ASP A 49 -4.75 1.06 8.88
CA ASP A 49 -5.37 2.04 9.77
C ASP A 49 -4.43 3.24 9.92
N LEU A 50 -4.94 4.41 9.60
CA LEU A 50 -4.19 5.68 9.61
C LEU A 50 -4.43 6.49 10.89
N THR A 51 -5.09 5.93 11.89
CA THR A 51 -5.49 6.67 13.10
C THR A 51 -4.29 7.34 13.77
N GLU A 52 -3.15 6.67 13.81
CA GLU A 52 -1.96 7.22 14.46
C GLU A 52 -0.99 7.90 13.49
N CYS A 53 -1.32 7.95 12.22
CA CYS A 53 -0.51 8.63 11.23
C CYS A 53 -0.72 10.14 11.36
N GLN A 54 0.37 10.87 11.57
CA GLN A 54 0.32 12.32 11.73
C GLN A 54 0.62 13.05 10.43
N ALA A 55 1.14 12.35 9.44
CA ALA A 55 1.44 12.95 8.14
C ALA A 55 0.15 13.15 7.35
N PRO A 56 0.08 14.20 6.50
CA PRO A 56 -1.04 14.36 5.57
C PRO A 56 -1.12 13.17 4.61
N PHE A 57 -2.33 12.85 4.20
CA PHE A 57 -2.57 11.72 3.28
C PHE A 57 -1.76 11.86 1.99
N ASP A 58 -1.66 13.08 1.45
CA ASP A 58 -0.91 13.31 0.21
C ASP A 58 0.59 13.08 0.39
N ALA A 59 1.14 13.38 1.56
CA ALA A 59 2.55 13.08 1.86
C ALA A 59 2.79 11.58 1.92
N LEU A 60 1.89 10.85 2.54
CA LEU A 60 1.96 9.39 2.60
C LEU A 60 1.89 8.79 1.19
N ARG A 61 0.96 9.27 0.37
CA ARG A 61 0.84 8.82 -1.02
C ARG A 61 2.14 9.06 -1.78
N ALA A 62 2.76 10.22 -1.60
CA ALA A 62 4.01 10.56 -2.26
C ALA A 62 5.15 9.64 -1.81
N ASP A 63 5.24 9.34 -0.51
CA ASP A 63 6.27 8.46 0.03
C ASP A 63 6.16 7.05 -0.54
N LEU A 64 4.95 6.51 -0.58
CA LEU A 64 4.71 5.18 -1.14
C LEU A 64 5.02 5.15 -2.64
N LYS A 65 4.62 6.18 -3.36
CA LYS A 65 4.92 6.28 -4.78
C LYS A 65 6.42 6.31 -5.05
N ALA A 66 7.14 7.12 -4.28
CA ALA A 66 8.60 7.23 -4.42
C ALA A 66 9.29 5.90 -4.13
N TYR A 67 8.87 5.20 -3.07
CA TYR A 67 9.41 3.88 -2.78
C TYR A 67 9.14 2.93 -3.93
N GLY A 68 7.91 2.92 -4.45
CA GLY A 68 7.54 2.07 -5.58
C GLY A 68 8.39 2.34 -6.80
N GLU A 69 8.57 3.59 -7.16
CA GLU A 69 9.38 3.96 -8.31
C GLU A 69 10.82 3.48 -8.17
N SER A 70 11.38 3.55 -6.95
CA SER A 70 12.74 3.09 -6.68
C SER A 70 12.91 1.59 -6.87
N ARG A 71 11.82 0.83 -6.81
CA ARG A 71 11.81 -0.63 -6.90
C ARG A 71 11.11 -1.16 -8.14
N GLY A 72 10.63 -0.29 -9.02
CA GLY A 72 9.88 -0.68 -10.20
C GLY A 72 8.48 -1.22 -9.88
N LEU A 73 7.89 -0.76 -8.78
CA LEU A 73 6.57 -1.17 -8.35
C LEU A 73 5.57 -0.04 -8.52
N SER A 74 4.31 -0.38 -8.82
CA SER A 74 3.20 0.56 -8.76
C SER A 74 2.54 0.41 -7.39
N ILE A 75 2.60 1.46 -6.58
CA ILE A 75 1.99 1.47 -5.25
C ILE A 75 0.96 2.58 -5.19
N ARG A 76 -0.27 2.22 -4.86
CA ARG A 76 -1.38 3.14 -4.73
C ARG A 76 -1.97 3.04 -3.34
N ILE A 77 -2.41 4.18 -2.82
CA ILE A 77 -3.17 4.21 -1.57
C ILE A 77 -4.46 5.00 -1.81
N GLN A 78 -5.58 4.44 -1.36
CA GLN A 78 -6.89 5.08 -1.47
C GLN A 78 -7.62 4.95 -0.15
N ARG A 79 -8.36 5.98 0.23
CA ARG A 79 -9.22 5.90 1.42
C ARG A 79 -10.25 4.79 1.20
N GLU A 80 -10.56 4.07 2.28
CA GLU A 80 -11.48 2.93 2.21
C GLU A 80 -12.84 3.32 1.64
N ASP A 81 -13.40 4.45 2.06
CA ASP A 81 -14.68 4.91 1.57
C ASP A 81 -14.68 5.19 0.07
N ILE A 82 -13.60 5.76 -0.45
CA ILE A 82 -13.46 6.01 -1.88
C ILE A 82 -13.29 4.69 -2.64
N PHE A 83 -12.46 3.79 -2.11
CA PHE A 83 -12.23 2.49 -2.73
C PHE A 83 -13.53 1.71 -2.84
N ASP A 84 -14.32 1.67 -1.76
CA ASP A 84 -15.60 0.96 -1.73
C ASP A 84 -16.58 1.56 -2.74
N ALA A 85 -16.64 2.88 -2.85
CA ALA A 85 -17.51 3.55 -3.80
C ALA A 85 -17.17 3.20 -5.25
N MET A 86 -15.86 3.06 -5.56
CA MET A 86 -15.41 2.72 -6.90
C MET A 86 -15.65 1.26 -7.27
N HIS A 87 -15.73 0.37 -6.28
CA HIS A 87 -15.87 -1.08 -6.49
C HIS A 87 -17.22 -1.62 -6.05
N LYS A 88 -18.16 -0.74 -5.80
CA LYS A 88 -19.51 -1.12 -5.41
C LYS A 88 -20.28 -1.60 -6.63
N LEU A 89 -20.92 -2.75 -6.49
CA LEU A 89 -21.78 -3.32 -7.54
C LEU A 89 -23.22 -2.85 -7.42
#